data_2743c568ef55640893422bac7929b6bb
#
_entry.id   2743c568ef55640893422bac7929b6bb
#
_cell.length_a   1.000
_cell.length_b   1.000
_cell.length_c   1.000
_cell.angle_alpha   90.00
_cell.angle_beta   90.00
_cell.angle_gamma   90.00
#
_symmetry.space_group_name_H-M   'P 1'
#
loop_
_entity.id
_entity.type
_entity.pdbx_description
1 polymer ?
#
loop_
_entity_poly.entity_id
_entity_poly.type
_entity_poly.pdbx_seq_one_letter_code
_entity_poly.pdbx_strand_id
1 'polypeptide(L)'
;LERYDLGQLRLVGVVWHIKEPSAMVEDPVGLGYIVKVGTPMGTNDGKVKTIKPNEIIVEETYVDLFGAKKKREVNIKLSVEKAE
;
A
#
# COMPACT_ATOMS: atom_id res chain seq x y z
N LEU A 1 7.21 -4.43 5.78
CA LEU A 1 6.92 -3.59 4.60
C LEU A 1 7.45 -2.17 4.70
N GLU A 2 7.86 -1.76 5.89
CA GLU A 2 8.35 -0.40 6.07
C GLU A 2 9.77 -0.19 5.57
N ARG A 3 10.46 -1.25 5.20
CA ARG A 3 11.82 -1.15 4.67
C ARG A 3 11.87 -0.94 3.17
N TYR A 4 10.73 -1.02 2.50
CA TYR A 4 10.65 -0.85 1.06
C TYR A 4 9.84 0.39 0.71
N ASP A 5 10.26 1.11 -0.34
CA ASP A 5 9.45 2.18 -0.88
C ASP A 5 8.17 1.60 -1.49
N LEU A 6 7.11 2.39 -1.50
CA LEU A 6 5.85 1.93 -2.06
C LEU A 6 5.99 1.48 -3.52
N GLY A 7 6.90 2.11 -4.27
CA GLY A 7 7.14 1.72 -5.66
C GLY A 7 7.74 0.34 -5.83
N GLN A 8 8.24 -0.25 -4.77
CA GLN A 8 8.83 -1.59 -4.79
C GLN A 8 7.82 -2.67 -4.40
N LEU A 9 6.63 -2.28 -4.00
CA LEU A 9 5.62 -3.20 -3.52
C LEU A 9 4.53 -3.38 -4.57
N ARG A 10 4.00 -4.58 -4.67
CA ARG A 10 2.96 -4.91 -5.63
C ARG A 10 1.71 -5.37 -4.91
N LEU A 11 0.58 -4.84 -5.32
CA LEU A 11 -0.71 -5.31 -4.82
C LEU A 11 -1.13 -6.50 -5.67
N VAL A 12 -1.21 -7.68 -5.05
CA VAL A 12 -1.49 -8.91 -5.78
C VAL A 12 -2.85 -9.52 -5.47
N GLY A 13 -3.55 -9.01 -4.48
CA GLY A 13 -4.89 -9.50 -4.18
C GLY A 13 -5.60 -8.60 -3.20
N VAL A 14 -6.93 -8.62 -3.26
CA VAL A 14 -7.77 -7.85 -2.35
C VAL A 14 -8.96 -8.70 -1.95
N VAL A 15 -9.29 -8.71 -0.65
CA VAL A 15 -10.51 -9.32 -0.13
C VAL A 15 -11.26 -8.19 0.54
N TRP A 16 -12.32 -7.69 -0.09
CA TRP A 16 -12.98 -6.50 0.42
C TRP A 16 -14.45 -6.68 0.77
N HIS A 17 -15.02 -7.84 0.46
CA HIS A 17 -16.43 -8.10 0.80
C HIS A 17 -16.67 -8.37 2.27
N ILE A 18 -15.62 -8.45 3.07
CA ILE A 18 -15.74 -8.82 4.46
C ILE A 18 -15.76 -7.58 5.33
N LYS A 19 -16.04 -7.80 6.62
CA LYS A 19 -16.14 -6.74 7.59
C LYS A 19 -14.88 -5.90 7.68
N GLU A 20 -13.72 -6.56 7.61
CA GLU A 20 -12.44 -5.90 7.62
C GLU A 20 -11.71 -6.23 6.32
N PRO A 21 -11.77 -5.35 5.33
CA PRO A 21 -11.10 -5.62 4.07
C PRO A 21 -9.61 -5.80 4.28
N SER A 22 -9.02 -6.68 3.51
CA SER A 22 -7.58 -6.90 3.56
C SER A 22 -7.04 -7.00 2.15
N ALA A 23 -5.72 -6.85 2.03
CA ALA A 23 -5.06 -6.94 0.74
C ALA A 23 -3.78 -7.72 0.90
N MET A 24 -3.31 -8.32 -0.17
CA MET A 24 -2.03 -8.99 -0.18
C MET A 24 -1.06 -8.19 -1.02
N VAL A 25 0.07 -7.87 -0.42
CA VAL A 25 1.12 -7.08 -1.05
C VAL A 25 2.37 -7.94 -1.09
N GLU A 26 3.07 -7.90 -2.24
CA GLU A 26 4.27 -8.68 -2.44
C GLU A 26 5.48 -7.76 -2.47
N ASP A 27 6.56 -8.16 -1.81
CA ASP A 27 7.78 -7.38 -1.80
C ASP A 27 8.69 -7.77 -2.99
N PRO A 28 9.83 -7.08 -3.17
CA PRO A 28 10.69 -7.35 -4.33
C PRO A 28 11.26 -8.75 -4.39
N VAL A 29 11.33 -9.46 -3.26
CA VAL A 29 11.84 -10.84 -3.26
C VAL A 29 10.74 -11.88 -3.36
N GLY A 30 9.49 -11.44 -3.53
CA GLY A 30 8.39 -12.35 -3.76
C GLY A 30 7.63 -12.81 -2.53
N LEU A 31 7.91 -12.22 -1.37
CA LEU A 31 7.17 -12.57 -0.15
C LEU A 31 5.87 -11.80 -0.08
N GLY A 32 4.80 -12.49 0.27
CA GLY A 32 3.48 -11.87 0.40
C GLY A 32 3.16 -11.49 1.83
N TYR A 33 2.49 -10.36 1.98
CA TYR A 33 2.08 -9.84 3.29
C TYR A 33 0.62 -9.46 3.24
N ILE A 34 -0.11 -9.78 4.31
CA ILE A 34 -1.51 -9.36 4.43
C ILE A 34 -1.53 -8.00 5.11
N VAL A 35 -2.18 -7.04 4.48
CA VAL A 35 -2.32 -5.69 5.04
C VAL A 35 -3.79 -5.36 5.21
N LYS A 36 -4.06 -4.49 6.19
CA LYS A 36 -5.40 -4.00 6.49
C LYS A 36 -5.33 -2.49 6.61
N VAL A 37 -6.49 -1.85 6.73
CA VAL A 37 -6.52 -0.40 6.99
C VAL A 37 -5.74 -0.13 8.28
N GLY A 38 -4.79 0.79 8.20
CA GLY A 38 -3.93 1.13 9.33
C GLY A 38 -2.59 0.43 9.35
N THR A 39 -2.37 -0.57 8.48
CA THR A 39 -1.10 -1.29 8.45
C THR A 39 0.01 -0.37 7.92
N PRO A 40 1.15 -0.28 8.63
CA PRO A 40 2.28 0.51 8.13
C PRO A 40 2.86 -0.06 6.84
N MET A 41 3.17 0.82 5.91
CA MET A 41 3.74 0.46 4.61
C MET A 41 4.63 1.56 4.08
N GLY A 42 5.74 1.18 3.47
CA GLY A 42 6.64 2.14 2.84
C GLY A 42 7.60 2.75 3.84
N THR A 43 8.49 3.60 3.34
CA THR A 43 9.57 4.17 4.15
C THR A 43 9.27 5.56 4.70
N ASN A 44 8.12 6.14 4.35
CA ASN A 44 7.78 7.52 4.70
C ASN A 44 6.62 7.61 5.68
N ASP A 45 6.66 6.81 6.74
CA ASP A 45 5.59 6.76 7.73
C ASP A 45 4.23 6.48 7.10
N GLY A 46 4.23 5.67 6.03
CA GLY A 46 3.02 5.36 5.32
C GLY A 46 2.17 4.35 6.06
N LYS A 47 0.88 4.40 5.82
CA LYS A 47 -0.03 3.38 6.30
C LYS A 47 -1.21 3.27 5.36
N VAL A 48 -1.80 2.10 5.33
CA VAL A 48 -2.95 1.86 4.46
C VAL A 48 -4.13 2.67 4.97
N LYS A 49 -4.66 3.53 4.13
CA LYS A 49 -5.79 4.37 4.47
C LYS A 49 -7.11 3.75 4.05
N THR A 50 -7.15 3.21 2.84
CA THR A 50 -8.37 2.65 2.26
C THR A 50 -8.04 1.45 1.40
N ILE A 51 -8.89 0.44 1.44
CA ILE A 51 -8.76 -0.73 0.58
C ILE A 51 -9.99 -0.76 -0.31
N LYS A 52 -9.76 -0.71 -1.62
CA LYS A 52 -10.81 -0.76 -2.65
C LYS A 52 -10.71 -2.08 -3.40
N PRO A 53 -11.72 -2.45 -4.20
CA PRO A 53 -11.71 -3.74 -4.89
C PRO A 53 -10.49 -3.97 -5.79
N ASN A 54 -9.90 -2.93 -6.33
CA ASN A 54 -8.79 -3.08 -7.27
C ASN A 54 -7.60 -2.21 -6.96
N GLU A 55 -7.58 -1.58 -5.79
CA GLU A 55 -6.43 -0.76 -5.39
C GLU A 55 -6.46 -0.51 -3.90
N ILE A 56 -5.32 -0.10 -3.37
CA ILE A 56 -5.26 0.39 -2.00
C ILE A 56 -4.70 1.80 -2.03
N ILE A 57 -5.11 2.61 -1.06
CA ILE A 57 -4.63 3.97 -0.92
C ILE A 57 -3.78 4.01 0.34
N VAL A 58 -2.53 4.43 0.18
CA VAL A 58 -1.58 4.55 1.28
C VAL A 58 -1.31 6.02 1.52
N GLU A 59 -1.40 6.44 2.77
CA GLU A 59 -1.09 7.80 3.14
C GLU A 59 0.35 7.86 3.61
N GLU A 60 1.15 8.73 2.97
CA GLU A 60 2.54 8.94 3.35
C GLU A 60 2.73 10.34 3.91
N THR A 61 3.77 10.48 4.75
CA THR A 61 4.15 11.77 5.30
C THR A 61 5.45 12.21 4.65
N TYR A 62 5.53 13.48 4.28
CA TYR A 62 6.77 14.05 3.75
C TYR A 62 6.98 15.44 4.36
N VAL A 63 8.21 15.91 4.27
CA VAL A 63 8.57 17.23 4.80
C VAL A 63 8.82 18.15 3.60
N ASP A 64 8.14 19.29 3.59
CA ASP A 64 8.31 20.24 2.48
C ASP A 64 9.57 21.09 2.68
N LEU A 65 9.80 22.01 1.76
CA LEU A 65 11.01 22.84 1.78
C LEU A 65 11.09 23.76 3.00
N PHE A 66 9.98 24.01 3.63
CA PHE A 66 9.91 24.87 4.82
C PHE A 66 9.93 24.08 6.13
N GLY A 67 10.14 22.77 6.05
CA GLY A 67 10.18 21.93 7.23
C GLY A 67 8.83 21.52 7.77
N ALA A 68 7.74 21.85 7.08
CA ALA A 68 6.41 21.47 7.52
C ALA A 68 6.10 20.05 7.06
N LYS A 69 5.46 19.28 7.96
CA LYS A 69 5.05 17.92 7.63
C LYS A 69 3.77 17.97 6.82
N LYS A 70 3.77 17.27 5.70
CA LYS A 70 2.63 17.18 4.79
C LYS A 70 2.30 15.72 4.55
N LYS A 71 1.07 15.46 4.15
CA LYS A 71 0.62 14.10 3.84
C LYS A 71 0.21 14.03 2.39
N ARG A 72 0.41 12.86 1.80
CA ARG A 72 -0.03 12.62 0.43
C ARG A 72 -0.56 11.20 0.33
N GLU A 73 -1.43 10.99 -0.64
CA GLU A 73 -1.99 9.67 -0.90
C GLU A 73 -1.33 9.06 -2.11
N VAL A 74 -0.97 7.80 -2.00
CA VAL A 74 -0.41 7.03 -3.10
C VAL A 74 -1.35 5.87 -3.38
N ASN A 75 -1.76 5.75 -4.63
CA ASN A 75 -2.64 4.66 -5.04
C ASN A 75 -1.80 3.52 -5.59
N ILE A 76 -1.96 2.34 -5.01
CA ILE A 76 -1.29 1.14 -5.52
C ILE A 76 -2.37 0.28 -6.13
N LYS A 77 -2.34 0.15 -7.45
CA LYS A 77 -3.36 -0.60 -8.19
C LYS A 77 -3.04 -2.07 -8.22
N LEU A 78 -4.08 -2.87 -8.30
CA LEU A 78 -3.95 -4.31 -8.38
C LEU A 78 -3.16 -4.67 -9.63
N SER A 79 -2.08 -5.42 -9.42
CA SER A 79 -1.22 -5.87 -10.49
C SER A 79 -1.75 -7.22 -10.96
N VAL A 80 -2.45 -7.20 -12.09
CA VAL A 80 -3.03 -8.41 -12.65
C VAL A 80 -2.18 -8.85 -13.82
N GLU A 81 -1.61 -10.03 -13.71
CA GLU A 81 -0.93 -10.64 -14.83
C GLU A 81 -1.96 -11.31 -15.70
N LYS A 82 -2.02 -10.89 -16.93
CA LYS A 82 -2.94 -11.52 -17.84
C LYS A 82 -2.34 -12.82 -18.33
N ALA A 83 -3.05 -13.89 -18.05
CA ALA A 83 -2.68 -15.18 -18.61
C ALA A 83 -3.28 -15.22 -20.01
N GLU A 84 -2.45 -15.10 -20.97
CA GLU A 84 -2.89 -15.09 -22.36
C GLU A 84 -2.75 -16.41 -23.03
#